data_566cf43a0c7ae4988a66b63c06b49002
#
_entry.id   566cf43a0c7ae4988a66b63c06b49002
#
_cell.length_a   1.000
_cell.length_b   1.000
_cell.length_c   1.000
_cell.angle_alpha   90.00
_cell.angle_beta   90.00
_cell.angle_gamma   90.00
#
_symmetry.space_group_name_H-M   'P 1'
#
loop_
_entity.id
_entity.type
_entity.pdbx_description
1 polymer ?
#
loop_
_entity_poly.entity_id
_entity_poly.type
_entity_poly.pdbx_seq_one_letter_code
_entity_poly.pdbx_strand_id
1 'polypeptide(L)'
;MGWPWEFLTLTDEEKHQRRLSLEHYAYIAHLSAFAPALLFVLLRLINRVRRSRSSGYQQVPGSPTIKATQQRWISRVMGKGPMIKWWLGEDVWFMGSHWGQRDEWVLGIVWTAWLLALSIHGTGKDYLHLTKRLGIVATSQMPIQYLLALKAINPFAFVLRSSHEHINRYHRVLGRIIYFLLTLHAILYNVFFIESGIWFKRFFAPIVFAGVAGFIVMHALNGTAMARVRQQSYRVFFIVHLLSAFAIPPLIYYHAPSSRFYIGEAIGVFVLDLAVRKMITITAPAVVEAIPGTSLVKVSATMPSHKIATYAARPGSHIYLNVPPASRPGTGQFSAPYLVFEFLYNPFTVASTNQETGELTFVARTRTGPMTNRLHNLSSSTNDGASAEKVELNIEGPYGTIGKTFNDLITSGINRVLIVAGGVGASFAIPLYHAVNAENSIAHVQLIWAIRSAGDATWASSTPTGKSILDDDQVQLFLTGDMGVADDSDNAAGVEMNDMAQQTTHPAVRNNKRPDLQKIVDDTFRKSQQENVAIMVCGPTEMVRELRKSVTPWVMKGRNVWWHNESFGW
;
A
#
# COMPACT_ATOMS: atom_id res chain seq x y z
N MET A 1 -12.53 -28.20 -36.18
CA MET A 1 -12.16 -28.88 -34.92
C MET A 1 -13.34 -28.73 -33.99
N GLY A 2 -13.98 -29.85 -33.55
CA GLY A 2 -15.10 -29.79 -32.63
C GLY A 2 -14.65 -29.36 -31.23
N TRP A 3 -15.56 -28.81 -30.45
CA TRP A 3 -15.34 -28.46 -29.04
C TRP A 3 -14.99 -29.73 -28.26
N PRO A 4 -13.95 -29.78 -27.42
CA PRO A 4 -13.45 -31.01 -26.82
C PRO A 4 -14.29 -31.54 -25.65
N TRP A 5 -15.32 -30.81 -25.18
CA TRP A 5 -16.21 -31.22 -24.09
C TRP A 5 -17.64 -31.46 -24.57
N GLU A 6 -18.29 -32.45 -23.93
CA GLU A 6 -19.63 -32.96 -24.29
C GLU A 6 -20.56 -32.88 -23.08
N PHE A 7 -21.89 -32.83 -23.32
CA PHE A 7 -22.88 -32.88 -22.27
C PHE A 7 -23.15 -34.37 -21.92
N LEU A 8 -22.46 -34.84 -20.87
CA LEU A 8 -22.57 -36.24 -20.45
C LEU A 8 -23.72 -36.48 -19.48
N THR A 9 -24.44 -37.58 -19.63
CA THR A 9 -25.36 -38.12 -18.62
C THR A 9 -24.59 -39.05 -17.70
N LEU A 10 -24.42 -38.65 -16.42
CA LEU A 10 -23.63 -39.41 -15.46
C LEU A 10 -24.52 -40.22 -14.50
N THR A 11 -24.05 -41.38 -14.10
CA THR A 11 -24.57 -42.16 -12.98
C THR A 11 -24.37 -41.43 -11.65
N ASP A 12 -25.02 -41.86 -10.58
CA ASP A 12 -24.87 -41.21 -9.27
C ASP A 12 -23.46 -41.39 -8.69
N GLU A 13 -22.80 -42.52 -8.94
CA GLU A 13 -21.43 -42.76 -8.56
C GLU A 13 -20.46 -41.82 -9.30
N GLU A 14 -20.63 -41.65 -10.61
CA GLU A 14 -19.81 -40.71 -11.39
C GLU A 14 -20.04 -39.26 -10.95
N LYS A 15 -21.25 -38.85 -10.58
CA LYS A 15 -21.55 -37.55 -9.98
C LYS A 15 -20.84 -37.38 -8.64
N HIS A 16 -20.78 -38.43 -7.82
CA HIS A 16 -20.07 -38.43 -6.55
C HIS A 16 -18.55 -38.26 -6.77
N GLN A 17 -17.94 -39.05 -7.65
CA GLN A 17 -16.54 -38.95 -8.01
C GLN A 17 -16.19 -37.57 -8.59
N ARG A 18 -17.05 -37.02 -9.45
CA ARG A 18 -16.91 -35.66 -9.93
C ARG A 18 -16.88 -34.64 -8.78
N ARG A 19 -17.74 -34.77 -7.78
CA ARG A 19 -17.80 -33.90 -6.61
C ARG A 19 -16.50 -33.97 -5.80
N LEU A 20 -16.01 -35.16 -5.51
CA LEU A 20 -14.73 -35.35 -4.82
C LEU A 20 -13.57 -34.70 -5.58
N SER A 21 -13.55 -34.86 -6.90
CA SER A 21 -12.57 -34.22 -7.77
C SER A 21 -12.66 -32.68 -7.70
N LEU A 22 -13.87 -32.11 -7.70
CA LEU A 22 -14.06 -30.65 -7.55
C LEU A 22 -13.46 -30.14 -6.24
N GLU A 23 -13.75 -30.80 -5.12
CA GLU A 23 -13.29 -30.44 -3.79
C GLU A 23 -11.77 -30.59 -3.66
N HIS A 24 -11.19 -31.66 -4.20
CA HIS A 24 -9.74 -31.91 -4.20
C HIS A 24 -8.96 -30.80 -4.91
N TYR A 25 -9.34 -30.43 -6.13
CA TYR A 25 -8.62 -29.40 -6.87
C TYR A 25 -8.86 -27.98 -6.32
N ALA A 26 -10.03 -27.71 -5.74
CA ALA A 26 -10.26 -26.47 -5.01
C ALA A 26 -9.35 -26.35 -3.79
N TYR A 27 -9.14 -27.46 -3.06
CA TYR A 27 -8.22 -27.51 -1.93
C TYR A 27 -6.77 -27.29 -2.36
N ILE A 28 -6.32 -27.92 -3.46
CA ILE A 28 -5.00 -27.66 -4.03
C ILE A 28 -4.85 -26.18 -4.42
N ALA A 29 -5.85 -25.60 -5.10
CA ALA A 29 -5.84 -24.20 -5.49
C ALA A 29 -5.73 -23.27 -4.27
N HIS A 30 -6.48 -23.58 -3.21
CA HIS A 30 -6.46 -22.81 -1.96
C HIS A 30 -5.09 -22.89 -1.27
N LEU A 31 -4.58 -24.10 -1.01
CA LEU A 31 -3.31 -24.29 -0.31
C LEU A 31 -2.10 -23.76 -1.10
N SER A 32 -2.12 -23.93 -2.43
CA SER A 32 -1.02 -23.45 -3.28
C SER A 32 -0.83 -21.94 -3.20
N ALA A 33 -1.86 -21.17 -2.80
CA ALA A 33 -1.75 -19.72 -2.63
C ALA A 33 -0.79 -19.31 -1.49
N PHE A 34 -0.51 -20.20 -0.55
CA PHE A 34 0.49 -19.97 0.50
C PHE A 34 1.91 -20.35 0.08
N ALA A 35 2.08 -21.05 -1.05
CA ALA A 35 3.39 -21.52 -1.50
C ALA A 35 4.43 -20.39 -1.72
N PRO A 36 4.10 -19.21 -2.29
CA PRO A 36 5.06 -18.11 -2.41
C PRO A 36 5.56 -17.60 -1.05
N ALA A 37 4.67 -17.51 -0.05
CA ALA A 37 5.04 -17.08 1.30
C ALA A 37 5.92 -18.12 2.00
N LEU A 38 5.59 -19.41 1.86
CA LEU A 38 6.40 -20.52 2.41
C LEU A 38 7.79 -20.57 1.76
N LEU A 39 7.87 -20.41 0.44
CA LEU A 39 9.14 -20.34 -0.28
C LEU A 39 9.99 -19.17 0.21
N PHE A 40 9.40 -18.00 0.42
CA PHE A 40 10.10 -16.84 0.97
C PHE A 40 10.69 -17.12 2.37
N VAL A 41 9.90 -17.72 3.26
CA VAL A 41 10.37 -18.13 4.60
C VAL A 41 11.54 -19.12 4.49
N LEU A 42 11.40 -20.14 3.65
CA LEU A 42 12.44 -21.16 3.43
C LEU A 42 13.74 -20.53 2.94
N LEU A 43 13.66 -19.70 1.90
CA LEU A 43 14.85 -19.01 1.35
C LEU A 43 15.51 -18.12 2.40
N ARG A 44 14.72 -17.46 3.23
CA ARG A 44 15.23 -16.63 4.31
C ARG A 44 15.94 -17.46 5.40
N LEU A 45 15.38 -18.58 5.79
CA LEU A 45 16.00 -19.51 6.75
C LEU A 45 17.33 -20.05 6.21
N ILE A 46 17.35 -20.48 4.94
CA ILE A 46 18.58 -20.94 4.27
C ILE A 46 19.65 -19.83 4.30
N ASN A 47 19.27 -18.60 3.95
CA ASN A 47 20.20 -17.47 3.95
C ASN A 47 20.69 -17.13 5.36
N ARG A 48 19.84 -17.25 6.39
CA ARG A 48 20.24 -17.04 7.79
C ARG A 48 21.26 -18.11 8.26
N VAL A 49 21.00 -19.38 7.97
CA VAL A 49 21.92 -20.48 8.30
C VAL A 49 23.25 -20.32 7.56
N ARG A 50 23.23 -19.94 6.28
CA ARG A 50 24.46 -19.67 5.51
C ARG A 50 25.27 -18.54 6.13
N ARG A 51 24.64 -17.42 6.52
CA ARG A 51 25.33 -16.30 7.16
C ARG A 51 25.90 -16.68 8.53
N SER A 52 25.15 -17.43 9.34
CA SER A 52 25.63 -17.91 10.65
C SER A 52 26.86 -18.82 10.52
N ARG A 53 26.94 -19.64 9.46
CA ARG A 53 28.11 -20.49 9.20
C ARG A 53 29.31 -19.74 8.62
N SER A 54 29.10 -18.58 7.98
CA SER A 54 30.17 -17.78 7.38
C SER A 54 30.76 -16.73 8.33
N SER A 55 30.14 -16.47 9.48
CA SER A 55 30.59 -15.43 10.42
C SER A 55 31.85 -15.80 11.22
N GLY A 56 32.44 -16.97 11.00
CA GLY A 56 33.71 -17.39 11.62
C GLY A 56 34.97 -17.04 10.81
N TYR A 57 34.85 -16.56 9.58
CA TYR A 57 35.99 -16.18 8.73
C TYR A 57 35.80 -14.76 8.17
N GLN A 58 36.60 -13.82 8.65
CA GLN A 58 36.76 -12.54 7.93
C GLN A 58 37.50 -12.84 6.60
N GLN A 59 36.77 -12.72 5.50
CA GLN A 59 37.36 -12.85 4.17
C GLN A 59 38.29 -11.64 3.92
N VAL A 60 39.57 -11.89 3.77
CA VAL A 60 40.53 -10.86 3.36
C VAL A 60 40.28 -10.55 1.88
N PRO A 61 39.92 -9.31 1.52
CA PRO A 61 39.71 -8.93 0.13
C PRO A 61 41.00 -9.13 -0.67
N GLY A 62 40.93 -9.89 -1.75
CA GLY A 62 42.07 -10.08 -2.68
C GLY A 62 42.82 -11.41 -2.62
N SER A 63 42.44 -12.37 -1.75
CA SER A 63 43.08 -13.71 -1.73
C SER A 63 42.82 -14.48 -3.03
N PRO A 64 43.85 -15.06 -3.67
CA PRO A 64 43.73 -15.84 -4.91
C PRO A 64 42.82 -17.05 -4.80
N THR A 65 42.70 -17.66 -3.62
CA THR A 65 41.85 -18.83 -3.31
C THR A 65 40.35 -18.54 -3.43
N ILE A 66 39.94 -17.29 -3.29
CA ILE A 66 38.52 -16.90 -3.44
C ILE A 66 38.07 -16.98 -4.91
N LYS A 67 38.96 -16.77 -5.86
CA LYS A 67 38.66 -16.81 -7.31
C LYS A 67 38.41 -18.21 -7.84
N ALA A 68 38.93 -19.25 -7.21
CA ALA A 68 38.85 -20.62 -7.68
C ALA A 68 37.58 -21.37 -7.21
N THR A 69 36.99 -20.99 -6.08
CA THR A 69 35.89 -21.72 -5.43
C THR A 69 34.49 -21.13 -5.70
N GLN A 70 34.41 -19.99 -6.37
CA GLN A 70 33.10 -19.44 -6.77
C GLN A 70 32.55 -20.23 -7.96
N GLN A 71 31.63 -21.12 -7.71
CA GLN A 71 30.82 -21.77 -8.73
C GLN A 71 30.25 -20.72 -9.68
N ARG A 72 30.83 -20.59 -10.85
CA ARG A 72 30.64 -19.47 -11.81
C ARG A 72 29.19 -19.21 -12.23
N TRP A 73 28.28 -20.17 -12.13
CA TRP A 73 26.89 -19.98 -12.55
C TRP A 73 25.98 -19.46 -11.44
N ILE A 74 26.14 -19.94 -10.19
CA ILE A 74 25.35 -19.49 -9.03
C ILE A 74 25.67 -18.03 -8.72
N SER A 75 26.94 -17.64 -8.75
CA SER A 75 27.34 -16.24 -8.55
C SER A 75 26.85 -15.31 -9.65
N ARG A 76 26.76 -15.78 -10.92
CA ARG A 76 26.16 -14.99 -12.01
C ARG A 76 24.66 -14.80 -11.85
N VAL A 77 23.92 -15.82 -11.41
CA VAL A 77 22.48 -15.74 -11.16
C VAL A 77 22.19 -14.88 -9.91
N MET A 78 22.95 -15.08 -8.83
CA MET A 78 22.80 -14.27 -7.62
C MET A 78 23.22 -12.81 -7.82
N GLY A 79 24.24 -12.54 -8.66
CA GLY A 79 24.65 -11.19 -9.03
C GLY A 79 23.59 -10.42 -9.84
N LYS A 80 22.70 -11.13 -10.56
CA LYS A 80 21.59 -10.54 -11.30
C LYS A 80 20.32 -10.31 -10.45
N GLY A 81 20.26 -10.87 -9.25
CA GLY A 81 19.12 -10.76 -8.35
C GLY A 81 18.64 -9.31 -8.11
N PRO A 82 19.52 -8.36 -7.77
CA PRO A 82 19.13 -6.95 -7.61
C PRO A 82 18.57 -6.34 -8.90
N MET A 83 19.13 -6.65 -10.07
CA MET A 83 18.65 -6.18 -11.36
C MET A 83 17.27 -6.73 -11.68
N ILE A 84 17.03 -8.04 -11.43
CA ILE A 84 15.72 -8.67 -11.62
C ILE A 84 14.68 -8.06 -10.69
N LYS A 85 15.03 -7.87 -9.40
CA LYS A 85 14.15 -7.20 -8.43
C LYS A 85 13.82 -5.77 -8.87
N TRP A 86 14.82 -5.05 -9.37
CA TRP A 86 14.63 -3.71 -9.92
C TRP A 86 13.70 -3.71 -11.12
N TRP A 87 13.93 -4.60 -12.08
CA TRP A 87 13.10 -4.75 -13.28
C TRP A 87 11.66 -5.14 -12.94
N LEU A 88 11.43 -6.07 -12.01
CA LEU A 88 10.11 -6.49 -11.57
C LEU A 88 9.32 -5.35 -10.90
N GLY A 89 9.98 -4.48 -10.15
CA GLY A 89 9.36 -3.33 -9.50
C GLY A 89 9.10 -2.13 -10.41
N GLU A 90 9.32 -2.23 -11.73
CA GLU A 90 9.08 -1.14 -12.68
C GLU A 90 7.60 -1.07 -13.06
N ASP A 91 7.08 0.17 -13.16
CA ASP A 91 5.70 0.44 -13.50
C ASP A 91 5.43 0.16 -14.98
N VAL A 92 4.29 -0.47 -15.26
CA VAL A 92 3.78 -0.73 -16.61
C VAL A 92 2.86 0.41 -17.01
N TRP A 93 3.21 1.10 -18.09
CA TRP A 93 2.41 2.17 -18.67
C TRP A 93 1.88 1.73 -20.03
N PHE A 94 0.58 1.89 -20.25
CA PHE A 94 -0.05 1.61 -21.53
C PHE A 94 -1.11 2.69 -21.83
N MET A 95 -1.07 3.29 -23.01
CA MET A 95 -1.98 4.37 -23.44
C MET A 95 -2.10 5.51 -22.40
N GLY A 96 -0.98 5.96 -21.82
CA GLY A 96 -0.95 7.05 -20.84
C GLY A 96 -1.51 6.70 -19.47
N SER A 97 -1.92 5.46 -19.24
CA SER A 97 -2.45 4.98 -17.96
C SER A 97 -1.47 4.04 -17.25
N HIS A 98 -1.41 4.12 -15.92
CA HIS A 98 -0.63 3.21 -15.08
C HIS A 98 -1.39 1.89 -14.87
N TRP A 99 -0.76 0.76 -15.23
CA TRP A 99 -1.34 -0.58 -15.21
C TRP A 99 -0.76 -1.49 -14.12
N GLY A 100 -0.13 -0.92 -13.10
CA GLY A 100 0.54 -1.65 -12.03
C GLY A 100 2.02 -1.88 -12.33
N GLN A 101 2.68 -2.72 -11.52
CA GLN A 101 4.09 -3.07 -11.68
C GLN A 101 4.26 -4.38 -12.45
N ARG A 102 5.45 -4.60 -13.00
CA ARG A 102 5.74 -5.83 -13.77
C ARG A 102 5.57 -7.11 -12.94
N ASP A 103 5.89 -7.08 -11.65
CA ASP A 103 5.69 -8.22 -10.75
C ASP A 103 4.21 -8.59 -10.58
N GLU A 104 3.29 -7.60 -10.58
CA GLU A 104 1.84 -7.84 -10.57
C GLU A 104 1.41 -8.61 -11.83
N TRP A 105 1.95 -8.25 -12.99
CA TRP A 105 1.66 -8.90 -14.26
C TRP A 105 2.23 -10.32 -14.33
N VAL A 106 3.51 -10.49 -13.98
CA VAL A 106 4.16 -11.81 -13.98
C VAL A 106 3.43 -12.76 -13.04
N LEU A 107 3.17 -12.33 -11.80
CA LEU A 107 2.45 -13.15 -10.83
C LEU A 107 1.01 -13.42 -11.29
N GLY A 108 0.33 -12.41 -11.83
CA GLY A 108 -1.04 -12.54 -12.33
C GLY A 108 -1.16 -13.55 -13.46
N ILE A 109 -0.26 -13.51 -14.45
CA ILE A 109 -0.23 -14.46 -15.57
C ILE A 109 0.05 -15.88 -15.07
N VAL A 110 1.10 -16.05 -14.25
CA VAL A 110 1.46 -17.36 -13.70
C VAL A 110 0.33 -17.94 -12.86
N TRP A 111 -0.28 -17.11 -12.01
CA TRP A 111 -1.38 -17.55 -11.16
C TRP A 111 -2.64 -17.90 -11.94
N THR A 112 -2.98 -17.10 -12.95
CA THR A 112 -4.10 -17.41 -13.87
C THR A 112 -3.87 -18.73 -14.60
N ALA A 113 -2.67 -18.94 -15.16
CA ALA A 113 -2.33 -20.18 -15.84
C ALA A 113 -2.40 -21.39 -14.89
N TRP A 114 -1.94 -21.26 -13.66
CA TRP A 114 -2.05 -22.30 -12.63
C TRP A 114 -3.49 -22.65 -12.30
N LEU A 115 -4.34 -21.65 -12.00
CA LEU A 115 -5.76 -21.89 -11.68
C LEU A 115 -6.53 -22.44 -12.88
N LEU A 116 -6.23 -22.03 -14.11
CA LEU A 116 -6.80 -22.63 -15.32
C LEU A 116 -6.33 -24.08 -15.49
N ALA A 117 -5.07 -24.39 -15.27
CA ALA A 117 -4.56 -25.76 -15.32
C ALA A 117 -5.30 -26.65 -14.31
N LEU A 118 -5.50 -26.18 -13.06
CA LEU A 118 -6.29 -26.89 -12.06
C LEU A 118 -7.77 -27.01 -12.43
N SER A 119 -8.30 -26.06 -13.18
CA SER A 119 -9.70 -26.08 -13.65
C SER A 119 -9.93 -27.07 -14.78
N ILE A 120 -8.93 -27.31 -15.62
CA ILE A 120 -9.04 -28.15 -16.81
C ILE A 120 -8.54 -29.58 -16.56
N HIS A 121 -7.46 -29.75 -15.79
CA HIS A 121 -6.84 -31.05 -15.57
C HIS A 121 -7.80 -32.06 -14.94
N GLY A 122 -7.92 -33.25 -15.55
CA GLY A 122 -8.74 -34.34 -15.05
C GLY A 122 -10.27 -34.17 -15.21
N THR A 123 -10.74 -33.19 -16.01
CA THR A 123 -12.17 -33.03 -16.32
C THR A 123 -12.65 -33.97 -17.43
N GLY A 124 -11.73 -34.60 -18.16
CA GLY A 124 -12.07 -35.44 -19.31
C GLY A 124 -12.85 -34.66 -20.37
N LYS A 125 -13.88 -35.28 -20.91
CA LYS A 125 -14.81 -34.64 -21.85
C LYS A 125 -16.06 -34.04 -21.20
N ASP A 126 -16.20 -34.11 -19.87
CA ASP A 126 -17.37 -33.61 -19.14
C ASP A 126 -17.41 -32.08 -19.07
N TYR A 127 -18.29 -31.49 -19.89
CA TYR A 127 -18.52 -30.04 -19.95
C TYR A 127 -18.93 -29.44 -18.60
N LEU A 128 -19.85 -30.10 -17.88
CA LEU A 128 -20.32 -29.63 -16.59
C LEU A 128 -19.25 -29.78 -15.49
N HIS A 129 -18.34 -30.75 -15.65
CA HIS A 129 -17.19 -30.86 -14.75
C HIS A 129 -16.28 -29.64 -14.88
N LEU A 130 -15.90 -29.28 -16.11
CA LEU A 130 -15.11 -28.06 -16.37
C LEU A 130 -15.80 -26.81 -15.82
N THR A 131 -17.10 -26.66 -16.16
CA THR A 131 -17.87 -25.47 -15.76
C THR A 131 -17.95 -25.32 -14.24
N LYS A 132 -18.23 -26.39 -13.51
CA LYS A 132 -18.25 -26.39 -12.03
C LYS A 132 -16.88 -26.20 -11.43
N ARG A 133 -15.84 -26.77 -12.06
CA ARG A 133 -14.45 -26.65 -11.61
C ARG A 133 -13.98 -25.20 -11.63
N LEU A 134 -14.27 -24.44 -12.67
CA LEU A 134 -13.98 -23.00 -12.76
C LEU A 134 -14.60 -22.23 -11.59
N GLY A 135 -15.87 -22.53 -11.25
CA GLY A 135 -16.57 -21.88 -10.13
C GLY A 135 -15.93 -22.18 -8.77
N ILE A 136 -15.66 -23.45 -8.47
CA ILE A 136 -15.15 -23.84 -7.15
C ILE A 136 -13.67 -23.44 -6.97
N VAL A 137 -12.85 -23.53 -8.02
CA VAL A 137 -11.46 -23.04 -7.99
C VAL A 137 -11.43 -21.53 -7.77
N ALA A 138 -12.32 -20.76 -8.42
CA ALA A 138 -12.43 -19.33 -8.19
C ALA A 138 -12.85 -19.00 -6.75
N THR A 139 -13.87 -19.69 -6.23
CA THR A 139 -14.37 -19.45 -4.86
C THR A 139 -13.40 -19.93 -3.78
N SER A 140 -12.55 -20.93 -4.05
CA SER A 140 -11.48 -21.36 -3.14
C SER A 140 -10.41 -20.28 -2.92
N GLN A 141 -10.34 -19.25 -3.79
CA GLN A 141 -9.45 -18.11 -3.65
C GLN A 141 -10.05 -16.97 -2.79
N MET A 142 -11.32 -17.05 -2.39
CA MET A 142 -11.97 -16.00 -1.61
C MET A 142 -11.28 -15.75 -0.25
N PRO A 143 -10.88 -16.76 0.54
CA PRO A 143 -10.13 -16.51 1.78
C PRO A 143 -8.84 -15.73 1.54
N ILE A 144 -8.09 -16.08 0.50
CA ILE A 144 -6.86 -15.39 0.13
C ILE A 144 -7.14 -13.94 -0.30
N GLN A 145 -8.22 -13.73 -1.06
CA GLN A 145 -8.67 -12.40 -1.47
C GLN A 145 -8.93 -11.50 -0.26
N TYR A 146 -9.56 -12.02 0.78
CA TYR A 146 -9.79 -11.29 2.02
C TYR A 146 -8.49 -11.10 2.81
N LEU A 147 -7.66 -12.15 2.99
CA LEU A 147 -6.37 -12.08 3.68
C LEU A 147 -5.45 -11.00 3.09
N LEU A 148 -5.40 -10.85 1.77
CA LEU A 148 -4.60 -9.84 1.08
C LEU A 148 -5.09 -8.39 1.35
N ALA A 149 -6.35 -8.22 1.74
CA ALA A 149 -6.95 -6.91 2.05
C ALA A 149 -6.87 -6.53 3.54
N LEU A 150 -6.55 -7.48 4.44
CA LEU A 150 -6.49 -7.23 5.88
C LEU A 150 -5.43 -6.17 6.23
N LYS A 151 -5.72 -5.35 7.21
CA LYS A 151 -4.81 -4.29 7.66
C LYS A 151 -3.98 -4.71 8.88
N ALA A 152 -4.64 -5.15 9.95
CA ALA A 152 -3.98 -5.41 11.23
C ALA A 152 -3.28 -6.77 11.29
N ILE A 153 -3.93 -7.82 10.79
CA ILE A 153 -3.47 -9.21 10.92
C ILE A 153 -3.10 -9.86 9.58
N ASN A 154 -2.70 -9.07 8.59
CA ASN A 154 -2.33 -9.58 7.28
C ASN A 154 -1.09 -10.50 7.35
N PRO A 155 -1.25 -11.85 7.16
CA PRO A 155 -0.16 -12.78 7.32
C PRO A 155 0.90 -12.64 6.22
N PHE A 156 0.50 -12.26 5.00
CA PHE A 156 1.43 -12.02 3.90
C PHE A 156 2.28 -10.77 4.16
N ALA A 157 1.68 -9.69 4.68
CA ALA A 157 2.42 -8.49 5.08
C ALA A 157 3.41 -8.77 6.22
N PHE A 158 3.06 -9.65 7.15
CA PHE A 158 3.95 -10.06 8.23
C PHE A 158 5.11 -10.91 7.71
N VAL A 159 4.82 -11.99 6.98
CA VAL A 159 5.82 -12.93 6.46
C VAL A 159 6.78 -12.24 5.49
N LEU A 160 6.25 -11.46 4.55
CA LEU A 160 7.05 -10.76 3.52
C LEU A 160 7.70 -9.47 4.05
N ARG A 161 7.50 -9.12 5.33
CA ARG A 161 7.98 -7.85 5.93
C ARG A 161 7.57 -6.63 5.10
N SER A 162 6.35 -6.65 4.63
CA SER A 162 5.76 -5.62 3.78
C SER A 162 4.65 -4.86 4.51
N SER A 163 4.11 -3.82 3.91
CA SER A 163 2.89 -3.16 4.39
C SER A 163 1.65 -3.81 3.77
N HIS A 164 0.51 -3.62 4.43
CA HIS A 164 -0.75 -4.07 3.84
C HIS A 164 -1.07 -3.30 2.55
N GLU A 165 -0.68 -2.03 2.43
CA GLU A 165 -0.85 -1.24 1.20
C GLU A 165 -0.08 -1.86 0.02
N HIS A 166 1.15 -2.29 0.28
CA HIS A 166 1.96 -2.96 -0.73
C HIS A 166 1.41 -4.34 -1.11
N ILE A 167 0.87 -5.09 -0.13
CA ILE A 167 0.21 -6.38 -0.38
C ILE A 167 -1.13 -6.20 -1.08
N ASN A 168 -1.86 -5.13 -0.81
CA ASN A 168 -3.17 -4.85 -1.42
C ASN A 168 -3.16 -4.75 -2.96
N ARG A 169 -1.99 -4.54 -3.58
CA ARG A 169 -1.88 -4.62 -5.05
C ARG A 169 -2.14 -6.04 -5.57
N TYR A 170 -1.76 -7.07 -4.83
CA TYR A 170 -2.05 -8.47 -5.18
C TYR A 170 -3.51 -8.84 -4.92
N HIS A 171 -4.18 -8.20 -3.94
CA HIS A 171 -5.64 -8.25 -3.80
C HIS A 171 -6.33 -7.80 -5.10
N ARG A 172 -5.88 -6.70 -5.72
CA ARG A 172 -6.43 -6.23 -6.99
C ARG A 172 -6.19 -7.21 -8.14
N VAL A 173 -5.03 -7.86 -8.19
CA VAL A 173 -4.71 -8.88 -9.21
C VAL A 173 -5.59 -10.11 -9.04
N LEU A 174 -5.64 -10.67 -7.82
CA LEU A 174 -6.42 -11.87 -7.52
C LEU A 174 -7.93 -11.64 -7.73
N GLY A 175 -8.44 -10.47 -7.36
CA GLY A 175 -9.85 -10.12 -7.61
C GLY A 175 -10.23 -10.15 -9.09
N ARG A 176 -9.35 -9.69 -9.98
CA ARG A 176 -9.54 -9.77 -11.44
C ARG A 176 -9.51 -11.22 -11.93
N ILE A 177 -8.64 -12.05 -11.38
CA ILE A 177 -8.54 -13.47 -11.73
C ILE A 177 -9.81 -14.22 -11.29
N ILE A 178 -10.27 -14.00 -10.06
CA ILE A 178 -11.54 -14.57 -9.57
C ILE A 178 -12.69 -14.15 -10.47
N TYR A 179 -12.79 -12.86 -10.78
CA TYR A 179 -13.83 -12.36 -11.68
C TYR A 179 -13.76 -13.00 -13.07
N PHE A 180 -12.58 -13.16 -13.64
CA PHE A 180 -12.37 -13.82 -14.93
C PHE A 180 -12.86 -15.29 -14.92
N LEU A 181 -12.45 -16.08 -13.91
CA LEU A 181 -12.86 -17.48 -13.79
C LEU A 181 -14.37 -17.62 -13.58
N LEU A 182 -14.98 -16.75 -12.77
CA LEU A 182 -16.44 -16.76 -12.56
C LEU A 182 -17.20 -16.27 -13.80
N THR A 183 -16.62 -15.39 -14.59
CA THR A 183 -17.19 -15.02 -15.90
C THR A 183 -17.21 -16.20 -16.85
N LEU A 184 -16.12 -16.97 -16.94
CA LEU A 184 -16.09 -18.21 -17.73
C LEU A 184 -17.14 -19.23 -17.22
N HIS A 185 -17.21 -19.41 -15.88
CA HIS A 185 -18.22 -20.27 -15.25
C HIS A 185 -19.66 -19.85 -15.63
N ALA A 186 -19.96 -18.56 -15.56
CA ALA A 186 -21.29 -18.05 -15.91
C ALA A 186 -21.61 -18.22 -17.40
N ILE A 187 -20.66 -17.92 -18.27
CA ILE A 187 -20.83 -18.10 -19.72
C ILE A 187 -21.09 -19.57 -20.07
N LEU A 188 -20.25 -20.49 -19.56
CA LEU A 188 -20.38 -21.90 -19.85
C LEU A 188 -21.70 -22.48 -19.32
N TYR A 189 -22.19 -22.03 -18.16
CA TYR A 189 -23.51 -22.43 -17.69
C TYR A 189 -24.66 -21.90 -18.55
N ASN A 190 -24.56 -20.65 -19.02
CA ASN A 190 -25.57 -20.11 -19.91
C ASN A 190 -25.62 -20.87 -21.25
N VAL A 191 -24.46 -21.21 -21.83
CA VAL A 191 -24.40 -22.07 -23.03
C VAL A 191 -25.09 -23.39 -22.77
N PHE A 192 -24.79 -24.08 -21.66
CA PHE A 192 -25.43 -25.34 -21.30
C PHE A 192 -26.96 -25.20 -21.15
N PHE A 193 -27.45 -24.16 -20.49
CA PHE A 193 -28.88 -23.96 -20.28
C PHE A 193 -29.64 -23.67 -21.58
N ILE A 194 -29.01 -22.91 -22.50
CA ILE A 194 -29.59 -22.57 -23.80
C ILE A 194 -29.64 -23.81 -24.68
N GLU A 195 -28.52 -24.53 -24.85
CA GLU A 195 -28.45 -25.74 -25.68
C GLU A 195 -29.36 -26.87 -25.16
N SER A 196 -29.55 -26.93 -23.82
CA SER A 196 -30.48 -27.90 -23.20
C SER A 196 -31.95 -27.46 -23.21
N GLY A 197 -32.28 -26.27 -23.72
CA GLY A 197 -33.66 -25.74 -23.75
C GLY A 197 -34.28 -25.44 -22.36
N ILE A 198 -33.48 -25.35 -21.32
CA ILE A 198 -33.95 -25.20 -19.93
C ILE A 198 -33.62 -23.83 -19.32
N TRP A 199 -33.22 -22.86 -20.14
CA TRP A 199 -32.68 -21.58 -19.68
C TRP A 199 -33.64 -20.85 -18.73
N PHE A 200 -34.91 -20.59 -19.11
CA PHE A 200 -35.87 -19.88 -18.25
C PHE A 200 -36.13 -20.61 -16.94
N LYS A 201 -36.32 -21.95 -16.97
CA LYS A 201 -36.57 -22.75 -15.78
C LYS A 201 -35.40 -22.72 -14.80
N ARG A 202 -34.18 -22.77 -15.30
CA ARG A 202 -32.95 -22.81 -14.46
C ARG A 202 -32.49 -21.45 -14.01
N PHE A 203 -32.56 -20.42 -14.86
CA PHE A 203 -32.10 -19.08 -14.52
C PHE A 203 -32.81 -18.49 -13.29
N PHE A 204 -34.13 -18.72 -13.18
CA PHE A 204 -34.94 -18.24 -12.06
C PHE A 204 -35.04 -19.25 -10.89
N ALA A 205 -34.40 -20.41 -10.97
CA ALA A 205 -34.30 -21.30 -9.82
C ALA A 205 -33.53 -20.64 -8.67
N PRO A 206 -34.01 -20.65 -7.40
CA PRO A 206 -33.46 -19.82 -6.31
C PRO A 206 -31.96 -19.96 -6.13
N ILE A 207 -31.40 -21.16 -6.22
CA ILE A 207 -29.97 -21.43 -6.12
C ILE A 207 -29.20 -20.79 -7.27
N VAL A 208 -29.68 -20.91 -8.51
CA VAL A 208 -29.02 -20.31 -9.68
C VAL A 208 -29.16 -18.80 -9.65
N PHE A 209 -30.35 -18.29 -9.30
CA PHE A 209 -30.61 -16.86 -9.19
C PHE A 209 -29.72 -16.17 -8.15
N ALA A 210 -29.42 -16.83 -7.02
CA ALA A 210 -28.42 -16.32 -6.07
C ALA A 210 -27.02 -16.17 -6.70
N GLY A 211 -26.62 -17.11 -7.56
CA GLY A 211 -25.37 -17.01 -8.32
C GLY A 211 -25.40 -15.86 -9.33
N VAL A 212 -26.53 -15.66 -10.03
CA VAL A 212 -26.74 -14.54 -10.96
C VAL A 212 -26.65 -13.20 -10.21
N ALA A 213 -27.35 -13.08 -9.07
CA ALA A 213 -27.30 -11.89 -8.22
C ALA A 213 -25.86 -11.61 -7.74
N GLY A 214 -25.15 -12.64 -7.27
CA GLY A 214 -23.74 -12.54 -6.88
C GLY A 214 -22.84 -12.08 -8.02
N PHE A 215 -23.08 -12.57 -9.24
CA PHE A 215 -22.31 -12.17 -10.41
C PHE A 215 -22.61 -10.71 -10.82
N ILE A 216 -23.85 -10.25 -10.74
CA ILE A 216 -24.21 -8.84 -10.98
C ILE A 216 -23.51 -7.93 -9.99
N VAL A 217 -23.53 -8.26 -8.69
CA VAL A 217 -22.84 -7.50 -7.65
C VAL A 217 -21.32 -7.48 -7.91
N MET A 218 -20.74 -8.61 -8.31
CA MET A 218 -19.31 -8.69 -8.64
C MET A 218 -18.95 -7.92 -9.91
N HIS A 219 -19.86 -7.86 -10.89
CA HIS A 219 -19.68 -7.04 -12.08
C HIS A 219 -19.68 -5.55 -11.76
N ALA A 220 -20.60 -5.08 -10.89
CA ALA A 220 -20.63 -3.71 -10.39
C ALA A 220 -19.35 -3.38 -9.59
N LEU A 221 -18.89 -4.30 -8.73
CA LEU A 221 -17.63 -4.18 -8.01
C LEU A 221 -16.45 -4.02 -8.96
N ASN A 222 -16.30 -4.91 -9.95
CA ASN A 222 -15.18 -4.86 -10.90
C ASN A 222 -15.21 -3.58 -11.76
N GLY A 223 -16.40 -3.16 -12.21
CA GLY A 223 -16.58 -1.93 -12.99
C GLY A 223 -16.17 -0.67 -12.20
N THR A 224 -16.63 -0.56 -10.95
CA THR A 224 -16.27 0.59 -10.10
C THR A 224 -14.82 0.55 -9.61
N ALA A 225 -14.19 -0.63 -9.53
CA ALA A 225 -12.77 -0.80 -9.18
C ALA A 225 -11.80 -0.39 -10.30
N MET A 226 -12.29 -0.11 -11.52
CA MET A 226 -11.46 0.39 -12.62
C MET A 226 -10.78 1.71 -12.26
N ALA A 227 -9.52 1.90 -12.69
CA ALA A 227 -8.73 3.08 -12.36
C ALA A 227 -9.43 4.40 -12.72
N ARG A 228 -10.08 4.47 -13.90
CA ARG A 228 -10.82 5.65 -14.34
C ARG A 228 -11.95 6.03 -13.38
N VAL A 229 -12.77 5.07 -12.95
CA VAL A 229 -13.89 5.31 -12.04
C VAL A 229 -13.38 5.72 -10.66
N ARG A 230 -12.35 5.06 -10.14
CA ARG A 230 -11.74 5.44 -8.85
C ARG A 230 -11.14 6.85 -8.85
N GLN A 231 -10.53 7.27 -9.97
CA GLN A 231 -9.97 8.62 -10.12
C GLN A 231 -11.06 9.69 -10.22
N GLN A 232 -12.19 9.38 -10.85
CA GLN A 232 -13.35 10.28 -10.93
C GLN A 232 -14.11 10.37 -9.61
N SER A 233 -14.36 9.23 -8.97
CA SER A 233 -15.08 9.16 -7.70
C SER A 233 -14.64 7.97 -6.85
N TYR A 234 -13.63 8.19 -6.00
CA TYR A 234 -13.22 7.21 -5.00
C TYR A 234 -14.38 6.82 -4.06
N ARG A 235 -15.29 7.76 -3.80
CA ARG A 235 -16.46 7.53 -2.95
C ARG A 235 -17.40 6.48 -3.52
N VAL A 236 -17.74 6.55 -4.81
CA VAL A 236 -18.59 5.54 -5.48
C VAL A 236 -17.93 4.17 -5.44
N PHE A 237 -16.65 4.11 -5.79
CA PHE A 237 -15.88 2.87 -5.69
C PHE A 237 -15.95 2.30 -4.26
N PHE A 238 -15.67 3.10 -3.24
CA PHE A 238 -15.61 2.63 -1.86
C PHE A 238 -16.95 2.08 -1.35
N ILE A 239 -18.06 2.78 -1.63
CA ILE A 239 -19.40 2.37 -1.22
C ILE A 239 -19.78 1.05 -1.91
N VAL A 240 -19.64 0.97 -3.23
CA VAL A 240 -19.96 -0.26 -3.99
C VAL A 240 -19.07 -1.41 -3.54
N HIS A 241 -17.78 -1.16 -3.33
CA HIS A 241 -16.83 -2.18 -2.86
C HIS A 241 -17.23 -2.73 -1.49
N LEU A 242 -17.55 -1.86 -0.54
CA LEU A 242 -17.93 -2.25 0.81
C LEU A 242 -19.23 -3.06 0.80
N LEU A 243 -20.27 -2.57 0.11
CA LEU A 243 -21.55 -3.28 -0.01
C LEU A 243 -21.37 -4.64 -0.68
N SER A 244 -20.53 -4.71 -1.72
CA SER A 244 -20.23 -5.97 -2.41
C SER A 244 -19.47 -6.94 -1.52
N ALA A 245 -18.53 -6.48 -0.71
CA ALA A 245 -17.78 -7.32 0.23
C ALA A 245 -18.71 -8.00 1.26
N PHE A 246 -19.82 -7.38 1.63
CA PHE A 246 -20.83 -7.98 2.50
C PHE A 246 -21.89 -8.81 1.76
N ALA A 247 -22.24 -8.44 0.52
CA ALA A 247 -23.30 -9.10 -0.23
C ALA A 247 -22.84 -10.39 -0.94
N ILE A 248 -21.62 -10.42 -1.48
CA ILE A 248 -21.10 -11.56 -2.24
C ILE A 248 -21.01 -12.85 -1.39
N PRO A 249 -20.45 -12.84 -0.16
CA PRO A 249 -20.31 -14.05 0.63
C PRO A 249 -21.62 -14.81 0.89
N PRO A 250 -22.70 -14.21 1.38
CA PRO A 250 -23.95 -14.94 1.60
C PRO A 250 -24.59 -15.45 0.31
N LEU A 251 -24.47 -14.72 -0.80
CA LEU A 251 -24.97 -15.15 -2.09
C LEU A 251 -24.23 -16.40 -2.60
N ILE A 252 -22.89 -16.44 -2.50
CA ILE A 252 -22.10 -17.62 -2.86
C ILE A 252 -22.35 -18.76 -1.89
N TYR A 253 -22.47 -18.51 -0.59
CA TYR A 253 -22.75 -19.53 0.44
C TYR A 253 -24.05 -20.29 0.15
N TYR A 254 -25.08 -19.57 -0.30
CA TYR A 254 -26.34 -20.17 -0.71
C TYR A 254 -26.26 -20.86 -2.08
N HIS A 255 -25.59 -20.22 -3.07
CA HIS A 255 -25.47 -20.74 -4.44
C HIS A 255 -24.63 -22.01 -4.53
N ALA A 256 -23.52 -22.12 -3.79
CA ALA A 256 -22.51 -23.15 -3.96
C ALA A 256 -22.19 -23.87 -2.63
N PRO A 257 -22.91 -24.95 -2.26
CA PRO A 257 -22.67 -25.68 -1.01
C PRO A 257 -21.22 -26.15 -0.80
N SER A 258 -20.53 -26.61 -1.84
CA SER A 258 -19.11 -27.02 -1.77
C SER A 258 -18.15 -25.87 -1.52
N SER A 259 -18.57 -24.62 -1.67
CA SER A 259 -17.75 -23.42 -1.40
C SER A 259 -17.93 -22.84 0.01
N ARG A 260 -18.87 -23.39 0.80
CA ARG A 260 -19.23 -22.85 2.13
C ARG A 260 -18.05 -22.75 3.09
N PHE A 261 -17.15 -23.73 3.05
CA PHE A 261 -15.94 -23.72 3.86
C PHE A 261 -15.08 -22.47 3.56
N TYR A 262 -14.80 -22.20 2.30
CA TYR A 262 -13.99 -21.05 1.88
C TYR A 262 -14.66 -19.70 2.21
N ILE A 263 -15.99 -19.65 2.08
CA ILE A 263 -16.73 -18.43 2.43
C ILE A 263 -16.72 -18.21 3.94
N GLY A 264 -16.89 -19.27 4.74
CA GLY A 264 -16.78 -19.20 6.21
C GLY A 264 -15.41 -18.72 6.66
N GLU A 265 -14.33 -19.25 6.06
CA GLU A 265 -12.96 -18.82 6.32
C GLU A 265 -12.75 -17.33 5.95
N ALA A 266 -13.21 -16.91 4.78
CA ALA A 266 -13.10 -15.51 4.34
C ALA A 266 -13.80 -14.53 5.30
N ILE A 267 -15.03 -14.86 5.73
CA ILE A 267 -15.76 -14.05 6.71
C ILE A 267 -15.05 -14.07 8.07
N GLY A 268 -14.60 -15.24 8.52
CA GLY A 268 -13.92 -15.42 9.81
C GLY A 268 -12.67 -14.54 9.92
N VAL A 269 -11.79 -14.56 8.92
CA VAL A 269 -10.57 -13.73 8.93
C VAL A 269 -10.90 -12.23 8.83
N PHE A 270 -11.94 -11.86 8.09
CA PHE A 270 -12.37 -10.48 7.96
C PHE A 270 -12.91 -9.94 9.29
N VAL A 271 -13.80 -10.69 9.96
CA VAL A 271 -14.36 -10.31 11.27
C VAL A 271 -13.25 -10.22 12.32
N LEU A 272 -12.28 -11.15 12.30
CA LEU A 272 -11.14 -11.12 13.21
C LEU A 272 -10.30 -9.84 13.00
N ASP A 273 -10.01 -9.45 11.76
CA ASP A 273 -9.28 -8.20 11.48
C ASP A 273 -10.03 -6.97 11.99
N LEU A 274 -11.36 -6.91 11.77
CA LEU A 274 -12.17 -5.81 12.29
C LEU A 274 -12.15 -5.75 13.82
N ALA A 275 -12.21 -6.90 14.51
CA ALA A 275 -12.12 -6.97 15.96
C ALA A 275 -10.76 -6.46 16.46
N VAL A 276 -9.65 -6.93 15.87
CA VAL A 276 -8.31 -6.48 16.24
C VAL A 276 -8.14 -4.99 15.97
N ARG A 277 -8.59 -4.48 14.83
CA ARG A 277 -8.56 -3.04 14.50
C ARG A 277 -9.32 -2.21 15.52
N LYS A 278 -10.50 -2.67 15.94
CA LYS A 278 -11.27 -2.00 17.00
C LYS A 278 -10.50 -1.94 18.33
N MET A 279 -9.78 -3.01 18.67
CA MET A 279 -8.98 -3.08 19.91
C MET A 279 -7.75 -2.18 19.88
N ILE A 280 -7.11 -1.99 18.71
CA ILE A 280 -5.91 -1.15 18.59
C ILE A 280 -6.23 0.32 18.34
N THR A 281 -7.45 0.66 17.96
CA THR A 281 -7.90 2.05 17.75
C THR A 281 -8.02 2.76 19.09
N ILE A 282 -7.49 3.98 19.15
CA ILE A 282 -7.54 4.85 20.34
C ILE A 282 -8.30 6.12 19.97
N THR A 283 -9.25 6.52 20.81
CA THR A 283 -9.84 7.86 20.77
C THR A 283 -8.95 8.79 21.57
N ALA A 284 -8.41 9.82 20.93
CA ALA A 284 -7.47 10.77 21.50
C ALA A 284 -7.95 12.21 21.31
N PRO A 285 -7.81 13.07 22.33
CA PRO A 285 -8.04 14.50 22.19
C PRO A 285 -6.94 15.10 21.29
N ALA A 286 -7.35 15.87 20.30
CA ALA A 286 -6.48 16.48 19.31
C ALA A 286 -6.79 17.98 19.13
N VAL A 287 -5.76 18.76 18.87
CA VAL A 287 -5.83 20.14 18.44
C VAL A 287 -5.64 20.17 16.93
N VAL A 288 -6.48 20.93 16.23
CA VAL A 288 -6.47 21.03 14.77
C VAL A 288 -6.22 22.48 14.38
N GLU A 289 -5.08 22.75 13.74
CA GLU A 289 -4.60 24.09 13.40
C GLU A 289 -4.45 24.24 11.88
N ALA A 290 -5.00 25.29 11.29
CA ALA A 290 -4.72 25.66 9.91
C ALA A 290 -3.32 26.30 9.84
N ILE A 291 -2.53 25.92 8.84
CA ILE A 291 -1.25 26.59 8.58
C ILE A 291 -1.52 27.77 7.67
N PRO A 292 -1.29 29.01 8.18
CA PRO A 292 -1.64 30.24 7.46
C PRO A 292 -1.04 30.31 6.06
N GLY A 293 -1.78 30.86 5.11
CA GLY A 293 -1.31 31.01 3.72
C GLY A 293 -1.15 29.70 2.94
N THR A 294 -1.64 28.57 3.49
CA THR A 294 -1.50 27.26 2.85
C THR A 294 -2.81 26.47 2.86
N SER A 295 -2.84 25.36 2.10
CA SER A 295 -3.93 24.37 2.20
C SER A 295 -3.60 23.23 3.18
N LEU A 296 -2.71 23.49 4.16
CA LEU A 296 -2.27 22.50 5.13
C LEU A 296 -2.98 22.67 6.48
N VAL A 297 -3.24 21.54 7.12
CA VAL A 297 -3.76 21.47 8.49
C VAL A 297 -2.82 20.61 9.30
N LYS A 298 -2.34 21.15 10.42
CA LYS A 298 -1.56 20.44 11.42
C LYS A 298 -2.52 19.87 12.47
N VAL A 299 -2.33 18.62 12.82
CA VAL A 299 -3.11 17.93 13.85
C VAL A 299 -2.17 17.37 14.89
N SER A 300 -2.37 17.78 16.14
CA SER A 300 -1.59 17.36 17.30
C SER A 300 -2.51 16.60 18.27
N ALA A 301 -2.31 15.29 18.39
CA ALA A 301 -3.12 14.40 19.22
C ALA A 301 -2.34 13.94 20.46
N THR A 302 -2.98 14.00 21.64
CA THR A 302 -2.39 13.55 22.89
C THR A 302 -2.64 12.04 23.05
N MET A 303 -1.55 11.26 23.05
CA MET A 303 -1.58 9.79 23.11
C MET A 303 -1.04 9.26 24.44
N PRO A 304 -1.49 8.07 24.89
CA PRO A 304 -0.91 7.40 26.05
C PRO A 304 0.59 7.13 25.85
N SER A 305 1.41 7.26 26.92
CA SER A 305 2.88 7.15 26.87
C SER A 305 3.40 5.86 26.23
N HIS A 306 2.77 4.70 26.51
CA HIS A 306 3.15 3.42 25.91
C HIS A 306 2.92 3.37 24.39
N LYS A 307 1.93 4.13 23.89
CA LYS A 307 1.64 4.21 22.46
C LYS A 307 2.58 5.17 21.76
N ILE A 308 2.80 6.36 22.32
CA ILE A 308 3.73 7.33 21.74
C ILE A 308 5.13 6.75 21.58
N ALA A 309 5.62 5.98 22.57
CA ALA A 309 6.88 5.26 22.48
C ALA A 309 6.93 4.26 21.29
N THR A 310 5.79 3.61 20.98
CA THR A 310 5.69 2.70 19.84
C THR A 310 5.81 3.44 18.49
N TYR A 311 5.26 4.65 18.41
CA TYR A 311 5.39 5.50 17.21
C TYR A 311 6.80 6.07 17.08
N ALA A 312 7.39 6.55 18.17
CA ALA A 312 8.76 7.07 18.20
C ALA A 312 9.79 6.01 17.75
N ALA A 313 9.59 4.74 18.12
CA ALA A 313 10.42 3.63 17.68
C ALA A 313 10.23 3.25 16.19
N ARG A 314 9.29 3.87 15.49
CA ARG A 314 8.95 3.55 14.08
C ARG A 314 8.86 4.81 13.23
N PRO A 315 9.96 5.50 12.96
CA PRO A 315 9.97 6.71 12.14
C PRO A 315 9.39 6.42 10.75
N GLY A 316 8.67 7.39 10.19
CA GLY A 316 8.00 7.24 8.89
C GLY A 316 6.77 6.32 8.90
N SER A 317 6.27 5.94 10.09
CA SER A 317 5.00 5.23 10.20
C SER A 317 3.81 6.14 9.90
N HIS A 318 2.67 5.52 9.56
CA HIS A 318 1.42 6.25 9.36
C HIS A 318 0.31 5.68 10.24
N ILE A 319 -0.73 6.49 10.39
CA ILE A 319 -1.97 6.17 11.11
C ILE A 319 -3.14 6.12 10.14
N TYR A 320 -4.21 5.43 10.53
CA TYR A 320 -5.51 5.63 9.93
C TYR A 320 -6.38 6.45 10.87
N LEU A 321 -6.84 7.60 10.37
CA LEU A 321 -7.66 8.55 11.10
C LEU A 321 -9.13 8.33 10.78
N ASN A 322 -9.98 8.34 11.81
CA ASN A 322 -11.43 8.36 11.69
C ASN A 322 -12.01 9.42 12.64
N VAL A 323 -13.13 10.01 12.25
CA VAL A 323 -13.85 11.01 13.07
C VAL A 323 -14.95 10.29 13.88
N PRO A 324 -14.84 10.22 15.22
CA PRO A 324 -15.84 9.59 16.07
C PRO A 324 -17.17 10.36 16.06
N PRO A 325 -18.27 9.73 16.46
CA PRO A 325 -19.60 10.33 16.47
C PRO A 325 -19.69 11.71 17.11
N ALA A 326 -18.99 11.94 18.21
CA ALA A 326 -18.96 13.21 18.93
C ALA A 326 -18.40 14.38 18.10
N SER A 327 -17.47 14.10 17.18
CA SER A 327 -16.78 15.11 16.37
C SER A 327 -17.28 15.20 14.93
N ARG A 328 -18.36 14.48 14.58
CA ARG A 328 -18.96 14.51 13.24
C ARG A 328 -19.77 15.79 13.00
N PRO A 329 -20.02 16.18 11.74
CA PRO A 329 -20.90 17.33 11.45
C PRO A 329 -22.29 17.13 12.06
N GLY A 330 -22.88 18.20 12.61
CA GLY A 330 -24.12 18.22 13.41
C GLY A 330 -25.43 17.95 12.66
N THR A 331 -25.45 17.00 11.72
CA THR A 331 -26.66 16.51 11.04
C THR A 331 -27.06 15.17 11.65
N GLY A 332 -28.38 14.90 11.75
CA GLY A 332 -28.94 13.72 12.44
C GLY A 332 -28.20 12.41 12.15
N GLN A 333 -28.19 11.50 13.12
CA GLN A 333 -27.39 10.24 13.15
C GLN A 333 -27.55 9.33 11.92
N PHE A 334 -28.61 9.47 11.15
CA PHE A 334 -28.89 8.70 9.93
C PHE A 334 -28.68 9.50 8.63
N SER A 335 -28.11 10.71 8.69
CA SER A 335 -27.81 11.46 7.49
C SER A 335 -26.65 10.81 6.69
N ALA A 336 -26.75 10.84 5.36
CA ALA A 336 -25.70 10.26 4.49
C ALA A 336 -24.29 10.83 4.78
N PRO A 337 -24.10 12.13 5.08
CA PRO A 337 -22.80 12.65 5.51
C PRO A 337 -22.28 12.02 6.80
N TYR A 338 -23.16 11.80 7.78
CA TYR A 338 -22.79 11.19 9.06
C TYR A 338 -22.37 9.73 8.92
N LEU A 339 -23.13 8.92 8.16
CA LEU A 339 -22.84 7.50 7.93
C LEU A 339 -21.54 7.28 7.14
N VAL A 340 -21.16 8.20 6.27
CA VAL A 340 -19.88 8.11 5.55
C VAL A 340 -18.69 8.05 6.50
N PHE A 341 -18.72 8.81 7.60
CA PHE A 341 -17.62 8.81 8.58
C PHE A 341 -17.51 7.51 9.38
N GLU A 342 -18.54 6.65 9.44
CA GLU A 342 -18.46 5.35 10.13
C GLU A 342 -17.39 4.44 9.52
N PHE A 343 -17.28 4.49 8.20
CA PHE A 343 -16.37 3.62 7.44
C PHE A 343 -15.15 4.36 6.87
N LEU A 344 -15.05 5.67 7.10
CA LEU A 344 -14.01 6.50 6.51
C LEU A 344 -12.77 6.52 7.41
N TYR A 345 -11.77 5.75 7.03
CA TYR A 345 -10.44 5.71 7.63
C TYR A 345 -9.40 6.15 6.63
N ASN A 346 -8.85 7.36 6.80
CA ASN A 346 -7.84 7.90 5.90
C ASN A 346 -6.45 7.80 6.52
N PRO A 347 -5.41 7.40 5.74
CA PRO A 347 -4.05 7.35 6.22
C PRO A 347 -3.41 8.73 6.26
N PHE A 348 -2.64 8.98 7.32
CA PHE A 348 -1.79 10.16 7.48
C PHE A 348 -0.45 9.74 8.07
N THR A 349 0.64 10.25 7.51
CA THR A 349 1.98 9.96 8.00
C THR A 349 2.25 10.76 9.26
N VAL A 350 2.84 10.12 10.27
CA VAL A 350 3.28 10.76 11.50
C VAL A 350 4.48 11.64 11.20
N ALA A 351 4.31 12.95 11.38
CA ALA A 351 5.32 13.95 11.10
C ALA A 351 6.30 14.12 12.27
N SER A 352 5.80 14.02 13.51
CA SER A 352 6.63 14.07 14.71
C SER A 352 5.95 13.40 15.90
N THR A 353 6.77 13.02 16.87
CA THR A 353 6.32 12.49 18.17
C THR A 353 7.11 13.16 19.28
N ASN A 354 6.42 13.59 20.33
CA ASN A 354 7.07 14.08 21.56
C ASN A 354 6.72 13.11 22.69
N GLN A 355 7.74 12.42 23.24
CA GLN A 355 7.53 11.43 24.30
C GLN A 355 7.28 12.08 25.67
N GLU A 356 7.75 13.31 25.91
CA GLU A 356 7.57 14.03 27.16
C GLU A 356 6.13 14.53 27.32
N THR A 357 5.57 15.12 26.24
CA THR A 357 4.19 15.63 26.25
C THR A 357 3.16 14.56 25.84
N GLY A 358 3.59 13.42 25.30
CA GLY A 358 2.70 12.39 24.76
C GLY A 358 2.07 12.82 23.44
N GLU A 359 2.64 13.78 22.71
CA GLU A 359 2.04 14.36 21.53
C GLU A 359 2.48 13.62 20.25
N LEU A 360 1.49 13.30 19.40
CA LEU A 360 1.66 12.78 18.05
C LEU A 360 1.14 13.82 17.06
N THR A 361 2.00 14.25 16.13
CA THR A 361 1.66 15.27 15.13
C THR A 361 1.66 14.69 13.72
N PHE A 362 0.66 15.06 12.92
CA PHE A 362 0.64 14.81 11.48
C PHE A 362 0.13 16.04 10.72
N VAL A 363 0.45 16.11 9.44
CA VAL A 363 0.06 17.23 8.57
C VAL A 363 -0.75 16.70 7.39
N ALA A 364 -1.91 17.29 7.18
CA ALA A 364 -2.83 16.94 6.12
C ALA A 364 -2.98 18.09 5.12
N ARG A 365 -2.98 17.78 3.82
CA ARG A 365 -3.35 18.76 2.79
C ARG A 365 -4.87 18.70 2.58
N THR A 366 -5.54 19.83 2.68
CA THR A 366 -6.96 19.94 2.37
C THR A 366 -7.23 19.63 0.92
N ARG A 367 -8.16 18.73 0.68
CA ARG A 367 -8.66 18.33 -0.64
C ARG A 367 -10.19 18.26 -0.59
N THR A 368 -10.83 17.97 -1.72
CA THR A 368 -12.30 17.85 -1.84
C THR A 368 -12.91 16.65 -1.09
N GLY A 369 -12.11 15.83 -0.42
CA GLY A 369 -12.57 14.68 0.34
C GLY A 369 -13.20 15.06 1.69
N PRO A 370 -14.19 14.27 2.20
CA PRO A 370 -14.94 14.62 3.41
C PRO A 370 -14.05 14.70 4.66
N MET A 371 -13.02 13.84 4.78
CA MET A 371 -12.11 13.84 5.94
C MET A 371 -11.30 15.13 6.00
N THR A 372 -10.61 15.50 4.91
CA THR A 372 -9.74 16.68 4.90
C THR A 372 -10.55 17.98 4.98
N ASN A 373 -11.76 18.02 4.39
CA ASN A 373 -12.67 19.14 4.57
C ASN A 373 -13.16 19.27 6.04
N ARG A 374 -13.44 18.12 6.70
CA ARG A 374 -13.80 18.15 8.13
C ARG A 374 -12.65 18.67 8.99
N LEU A 375 -11.42 18.23 8.76
CA LEU A 375 -10.24 18.75 9.48
C LEU A 375 -10.07 20.26 9.25
N HIS A 376 -10.25 20.72 8.02
CA HIS A 376 -10.21 22.17 7.72
C HIS A 376 -11.29 22.95 8.45
N ASN A 377 -12.53 22.48 8.47
CA ASN A 377 -13.62 23.15 9.20
C ASN A 377 -13.39 23.17 10.72
N LEU A 378 -12.75 22.12 11.27
CA LEU A 378 -12.38 22.09 12.68
C LEU A 378 -11.26 23.10 13.00
N SER A 379 -10.32 23.32 12.08
CA SER A 379 -9.26 24.31 12.27
C SER A 379 -9.76 25.75 12.17
N SER A 380 -10.81 26.01 11.40
CA SER A 380 -11.38 27.35 11.22
C SER A 380 -12.18 27.82 12.45
N SER A 381 -12.77 26.90 13.22
CA SER A 381 -13.49 27.23 14.46
C SER A 381 -12.56 27.67 15.61
N THR A 382 -11.25 27.46 15.46
CA THR A 382 -10.25 27.76 16.48
C THR A 382 -9.68 29.19 16.34
N ASN A 383 -9.91 29.87 15.21
CA ASN A 383 -9.34 31.20 14.93
C ASN A 383 -10.07 32.37 15.61
N ASP A 384 -11.19 32.14 16.29
CA ASP A 384 -11.98 33.19 16.93
C ASP A 384 -11.48 33.60 18.35
N GLY A 385 -10.19 33.41 18.67
CA GLY A 385 -9.58 33.90 19.91
C GLY A 385 -9.91 33.09 21.17
N ALA A 386 -10.66 32.01 21.07
CA ALA A 386 -10.87 31.06 22.15
C ALA A 386 -9.70 30.03 22.18
N SER A 387 -9.32 29.57 23.38
CA SER A 387 -8.34 28.47 23.53
C SER A 387 -8.68 27.31 22.61
N ALA A 388 -7.69 26.80 21.87
CA ALA A 388 -7.89 25.75 20.87
C ALA A 388 -8.75 24.58 21.43
N GLU A 389 -9.94 24.43 20.90
CA GLU A 389 -10.89 23.41 21.35
C GLU A 389 -10.34 22.02 20.99
N LYS A 390 -10.20 21.15 22.00
CA LYS A 390 -9.76 19.78 21.78
C LYS A 390 -10.90 18.96 21.18
N VAL A 391 -10.65 18.37 20.03
CA VAL A 391 -11.58 17.52 19.30
C VAL A 391 -11.16 16.06 19.45
N GLU A 392 -12.10 15.17 19.69
CA GLU A 392 -11.79 13.73 19.72
C GLU A 392 -11.59 13.17 18.31
N LEU A 393 -10.52 12.40 18.11
CA LEU A 393 -10.21 11.69 16.88
C LEU A 393 -9.83 10.24 17.17
N ASN A 394 -10.30 9.31 16.33
CA ASN A 394 -9.93 7.91 16.39
C ASN A 394 -8.64 7.68 15.59
N ILE A 395 -7.60 7.17 16.25
CA ILE A 395 -6.29 6.91 15.70
C ILE A 395 -6.01 5.41 15.75
N GLU A 396 -5.84 4.80 14.58
CA GLU A 396 -5.51 3.39 14.41
C GLU A 396 -4.08 3.27 13.87
N GLY A 397 -3.21 2.48 14.50
CA GLY A 397 -1.81 2.29 14.07
C GLY A 397 -0.86 1.93 15.21
N PRO A 398 0.48 1.98 14.96
CA PRO A 398 1.18 2.43 13.75
C PRO A 398 1.21 1.41 12.62
N TYR A 399 1.16 1.90 11.39
CA TYR A 399 1.30 1.14 10.15
C TYR A 399 2.54 1.56 9.35
N GLY A 400 2.89 0.80 8.31
CA GLY A 400 4.02 1.08 7.43
C GLY A 400 5.09 -0.01 7.44
N THR A 401 5.95 0.01 6.43
CA THR A 401 7.03 -0.98 6.25
C THR A 401 8.36 -0.52 6.80
N ILE A 402 8.60 0.78 6.79
CA ILE A 402 9.92 1.32 7.07
C ILE A 402 10.41 0.92 8.47
N GLY A 403 9.56 0.94 9.48
CA GLY A 403 9.91 0.50 10.83
C GLY A 403 10.33 -0.98 10.93
N LYS A 404 9.88 -1.85 9.97
CA LYS A 404 10.29 -3.26 9.89
C LYS A 404 11.63 -3.44 9.18
N THR A 405 11.98 -2.54 8.27
CA THR A 405 13.17 -2.61 7.41
C THR A 405 14.26 -1.61 7.83
N PHE A 406 13.95 -0.71 8.76
CA PHE A 406 14.88 0.30 9.26
C PHE A 406 16.14 -0.31 9.88
N ASN A 407 15.98 -1.32 10.74
CA ASN A 407 17.11 -2.04 11.31
C ASN A 407 17.94 -2.78 10.23
N ASP A 408 17.26 -3.32 9.19
CA ASP A 408 17.96 -3.94 8.07
C ASP A 408 18.75 -2.89 7.26
N LEU A 409 18.22 -1.65 7.14
CA LEU A 409 18.92 -0.51 6.54
C LEU A 409 20.21 -0.19 7.31
N ILE A 410 20.11 0.03 8.63
CA ILE A 410 21.26 0.39 9.49
C ILE A 410 22.32 -0.73 9.50
N THR A 411 21.88 -2.01 9.57
CA THR A 411 22.80 -3.16 9.65
C THR A 411 23.36 -3.62 8.30
N SER A 412 22.88 -3.08 7.17
CA SER A 412 23.30 -3.51 5.82
C SER A 412 24.57 -2.86 5.29
N GLY A 413 25.27 -2.08 6.10
CA GLY A 413 26.50 -1.39 5.69
C GLY A 413 26.25 -0.30 4.64
N ILE A 414 25.13 0.38 4.76
CA ILE A 414 24.80 1.55 3.94
C ILE A 414 25.51 2.75 4.54
N ASN A 415 26.34 3.42 3.73
CA ASN A 415 27.11 4.57 4.16
C ASN A 415 26.56 5.89 3.62
N ARG A 416 25.66 5.83 2.65
CA ARG A 416 25.07 7.01 2.02
C ARG A 416 23.57 6.85 1.82
N VAL A 417 22.82 7.84 2.30
CA VAL A 417 21.35 7.87 2.23
C VAL A 417 20.90 9.15 1.54
N LEU A 418 20.12 9.01 0.47
CA LEU A 418 19.42 10.11 -0.20
C LEU A 418 17.93 10.00 0.09
N ILE A 419 17.37 11.03 0.72
CA ILE A 419 15.93 11.13 1.00
C ILE A 419 15.36 12.24 0.12
N VAL A 420 14.31 11.94 -0.65
CA VAL A 420 13.67 12.90 -1.55
C VAL A 420 12.20 13.04 -1.18
N ALA A 421 11.77 14.26 -0.88
CA ALA A 421 10.41 14.57 -0.47
C ALA A 421 9.75 15.59 -1.39
N GLY A 422 8.45 15.39 -1.69
CA GLY A 422 7.62 16.33 -2.42
C GLY A 422 6.42 16.80 -1.60
N GLY A 423 6.32 18.10 -1.33
CA GLY A 423 5.23 18.69 -0.54
C GLY A 423 5.10 18.04 0.83
N VAL A 424 3.90 17.58 1.18
CA VAL A 424 3.59 16.89 2.46
C VAL A 424 4.32 15.55 2.62
N GLY A 425 4.95 15.02 1.57
CA GLY A 425 5.82 13.85 1.68
C GLY A 425 7.00 14.03 2.65
N ALA A 426 7.31 15.26 3.03
CA ALA A 426 8.26 15.59 4.08
C ALA A 426 7.83 15.04 5.47
N SER A 427 6.55 14.84 5.73
CA SER A 427 6.08 14.19 6.96
C SER A 427 6.61 12.76 7.12
N PHE A 428 6.93 12.08 6.02
CA PHE A 428 7.64 10.81 6.02
C PHE A 428 9.16 11.00 6.09
N ALA A 429 9.70 11.94 5.31
CA ALA A 429 11.12 12.10 5.09
C ALA A 429 11.86 12.66 6.32
N ILE A 430 11.28 13.65 7.00
CA ILE A 430 11.92 14.35 8.13
C ILE A 430 12.14 13.42 9.35
N PRO A 431 11.15 12.65 9.82
CA PRO A 431 11.39 11.71 10.91
C PRO A 431 12.46 10.66 10.57
N LEU A 432 12.52 10.22 9.33
CA LEU A 432 13.55 9.28 8.88
C LEU A 432 14.93 9.92 8.80
N TYR A 433 15.01 11.15 8.31
CA TYR A 433 16.24 11.91 8.29
C TYR A 433 16.85 12.02 9.70
N HIS A 434 16.05 12.42 10.68
CA HIS A 434 16.50 12.50 12.07
C HIS A 434 16.87 11.13 12.65
N ALA A 435 16.08 10.09 12.38
CA ALA A 435 16.33 8.75 12.88
C ALA A 435 17.62 8.14 12.29
N VAL A 436 17.89 8.32 11.00
CA VAL A 436 19.13 7.83 10.37
C VAL A 436 20.34 8.58 10.91
N ASN A 437 20.26 9.91 11.08
CA ASN A 437 21.33 10.70 11.67
C ASN A 437 21.61 10.35 13.14
N ALA A 438 20.58 9.99 13.91
CA ALA A 438 20.75 9.60 15.32
C ALA A 438 21.41 8.23 15.49
N GLU A 439 21.09 7.26 14.63
CA GLU A 439 21.56 5.87 14.72
C GLU A 439 22.93 5.66 14.06
N ASN A 440 23.28 6.44 13.04
CA ASN A 440 24.48 6.22 12.26
C ASN A 440 25.20 7.52 11.92
N SER A 441 26.05 7.95 12.84
CA SER A 441 26.89 9.14 12.67
C SER A 441 27.88 9.07 11.48
N ILE A 442 28.09 7.89 10.90
CA ILE A 442 29.04 7.66 9.79
C ILE A 442 28.32 7.80 8.43
N ALA A 443 27.00 7.59 8.38
CA ALA A 443 26.25 7.71 7.14
C ALA A 443 26.13 9.17 6.69
N HIS A 444 26.42 9.41 5.41
CA HIS A 444 26.10 10.69 4.78
C HIS A 444 24.62 10.69 4.41
N VAL A 445 23.80 11.46 5.12
CA VAL A 445 22.37 11.59 4.86
C VAL A 445 22.11 12.92 4.21
N GLN A 446 21.45 12.91 3.05
CA GLN A 446 21.04 14.11 2.34
C GLN A 446 19.51 14.12 2.18
N LEU A 447 18.89 15.25 2.53
CA LEU A 447 17.46 15.48 2.35
C LEU A 447 17.22 16.54 1.26
N ILE A 448 16.50 16.14 0.21
CA ILE A 448 16.01 17.02 -0.85
C ILE A 448 14.50 17.19 -0.67
N TRP A 449 14.04 18.40 -0.43
CA TRP A 449 12.64 18.69 -0.22
C TRP A 449 12.13 19.71 -1.25
N ALA A 450 11.16 19.32 -2.07
CA ALA A 450 10.54 20.18 -3.07
C ALA A 450 9.11 20.57 -2.62
N ILE A 451 8.85 21.87 -2.53
CA ILE A 451 7.55 22.45 -2.15
C ILE A 451 7.12 23.50 -3.18
N ARG A 452 5.84 23.89 -3.15
CA ARG A 452 5.31 24.91 -4.05
C ARG A 452 5.46 26.31 -3.49
N SER A 453 5.15 26.48 -2.22
CA SER A 453 5.25 27.78 -1.51
C SER A 453 6.04 27.61 -0.22
N ALA A 454 6.66 28.70 0.26
CA ALA A 454 7.45 28.70 1.50
C ALA A 454 6.60 28.30 2.72
N GLY A 455 5.33 28.72 2.78
CA GLY A 455 4.40 28.33 3.84
C GLY A 455 4.20 26.82 4.01
N ASP A 456 4.40 26.03 2.93
CA ASP A 456 4.32 24.56 2.99
C ASP A 456 5.42 23.94 3.89
N ALA A 457 6.47 24.69 4.30
CA ALA A 457 7.55 24.22 5.16
C ALA A 457 7.44 24.66 6.62
N THR A 458 6.56 25.59 6.96
CA THR A 458 6.50 26.21 8.30
C THR A 458 6.23 25.23 9.44
N TRP A 459 5.46 24.17 9.17
CA TRP A 459 5.18 23.13 10.16
C TRP A 459 6.43 22.32 10.60
N ALA A 460 7.49 22.34 9.81
CA ALA A 460 8.73 21.60 10.03
C ALA A 460 9.90 22.51 10.48
N SER A 461 9.71 23.81 10.51
CA SER A 461 10.77 24.78 10.81
C SER A 461 11.20 24.75 12.28
N SER A 462 10.32 24.37 13.21
CA SER A 462 10.62 24.29 14.63
C SER A 462 10.79 22.83 15.06
N THR A 463 12.04 22.43 15.35
CA THR A 463 12.30 21.17 16.07
C THR A 463 12.08 21.36 17.58
N PRO A 464 11.87 20.28 18.35
CA PRO A 464 11.83 20.35 19.81
C PRO A 464 13.09 20.98 20.44
N THR A 465 14.21 20.99 19.71
CA THR A 465 15.50 21.59 20.12
C THR A 465 15.63 23.05 19.75
N GLY A 466 14.64 23.68 19.15
CA GLY A 466 14.64 25.09 18.74
C GLY A 466 15.48 25.41 17.48
N LYS A 467 16.14 24.41 16.86
CA LYS A 467 16.86 24.59 15.61
C LYS A 467 15.95 24.30 14.41
N SER A 468 16.02 25.13 13.37
CA SER A 468 15.36 24.85 12.11
C SER A 468 16.01 23.66 11.40
N ILE A 469 15.21 22.80 10.76
CA ILE A 469 15.76 21.74 9.90
C ILE A 469 16.55 22.32 8.72
N LEU A 470 16.29 23.57 8.35
CA LEU A 470 16.99 24.26 7.27
C LEU A 470 18.41 24.71 7.66
N ASP A 471 18.75 24.74 8.95
CA ASP A 471 20.10 25.07 9.44
C ASP A 471 21.10 23.93 9.22
N ASP A 472 20.63 22.77 8.75
CA ASP A 472 21.45 21.61 8.45
C ASP A 472 21.91 21.65 6.97
N ASP A 473 23.24 21.71 6.75
CA ASP A 473 23.87 21.76 5.42
C ASP A 473 23.52 20.57 4.50
N GLN A 474 23.03 19.47 5.07
CA GLN A 474 22.60 18.28 4.33
C GLN A 474 21.16 18.38 3.84
N VAL A 475 20.45 19.44 4.21
CA VAL A 475 19.06 19.66 3.79
C VAL A 475 19.02 20.72 2.69
N GLN A 476 18.35 20.41 1.59
CA GLN A 476 18.13 21.33 0.48
C GLN A 476 16.63 21.47 0.21
N LEU A 477 16.12 22.69 0.33
CA LEU A 477 14.74 23.04 0.05
C LEU A 477 14.63 23.68 -1.33
N PHE A 478 13.73 23.17 -2.17
CA PHE A 478 13.44 23.69 -3.50
C PHE A 478 12.02 24.28 -3.55
N LEU A 479 11.93 25.59 -3.77
CA LEU A 479 10.68 26.28 -4.05
C LEU A 479 10.39 26.19 -5.54
N THR A 480 9.31 25.51 -5.92
CA THR A 480 8.98 25.16 -7.32
C THR A 480 7.85 26.01 -7.92
N GLY A 481 7.12 26.78 -7.11
CA GLY A 481 6.05 27.70 -7.53
C GLY A 481 6.52 29.16 -7.52
N ASP A 482 5.71 30.04 -8.11
CA ASP A 482 5.89 31.47 -7.94
C ASP A 482 5.79 31.84 -6.46
N MET A 483 6.66 32.72 -6.00
CA MET A 483 6.48 33.39 -4.72
C MET A 483 5.25 34.26 -4.86
N GLY A 484 4.07 33.70 -4.58
CA GLY A 484 2.82 34.47 -4.56
C GLY A 484 3.00 35.64 -3.61
N VAL A 485 3.14 36.81 -4.15
CA VAL A 485 2.89 38.05 -3.43
C VAL A 485 1.43 37.94 -3.02
N ALA A 486 1.18 37.72 -1.72
CA ALA A 486 -0.16 37.82 -1.19
C ALA A 486 -0.65 39.22 -1.48
N ASP A 487 -1.78 39.33 -2.19
CA ASP A 487 -2.51 40.59 -2.34
C ASP A 487 -2.72 41.22 -0.95
N ASP A 488 -2.35 42.48 -0.85
CA ASP A 488 -2.45 43.31 0.36
C ASP A 488 -3.90 43.38 0.86
N SER A 489 -4.24 42.50 1.80
CA SER A 489 -5.37 42.73 2.71
C SER A 489 -5.20 41.79 3.93
N ASP A 490 -4.59 42.31 4.97
CA ASP A 490 -4.93 42.23 6.38
C ASP A 490 -3.67 42.28 7.28
N ASN A 491 -3.68 43.24 8.18
CA ASN A 491 -2.60 43.65 9.09
C ASN A 491 -2.19 42.63 10.20
N ALA A 492 -2.60 41.36 10.11
CA ALA A 492 -2.15 40.30 11.02
C ALA A 492 -0.94 39.52 10.51
N ALA A 493 -0.53 39.74 9.26
CA ALA A 493 0.51 38.97 8.57
C ALA A 493 1.96 39.46 8.80
N GLY A 494 2.18 40.50 9.58
CA GLY A 494 3.50 41.15 9.68
C GLY A 494 4.58 40.31 10.34
N VAL A 495 4.28 39.45 11.28
CA VAL A 495 5.25 38.59 11.99
C VAL A 495 5.57 37.36 11.16
N GLU A 496 4.58 36.77 10.49
CA GLU A 496 4.75 35.58 9.65
C GLU A 496 5.45 35.88 8.32
N MET A 497 5.28 37.08 7.74
CA MET A 497 6.03 37.52 6.56
C MET A 497 7.55 37.63 6.82
N ASN A 498 7.96 38.01 8.02
CA ASN A 498 9.38 38.06 8.38
C ASN A 498 9.97 36.65 8.47
N ASP A 499 9.25 35.67 9.00
CA ASP A 499 9.69 34.27 9.05
C ASP A 499 9.73 33.63 7.64
N MET A 500 8.76 33.95 6.79
CA MET A 500 8.77 33.53 5.38
C MET A 500 9.88 34.19 4.58
N ALA A 501 10.15 35.49 4.79
CA ALA A 501 11.22 36.21 4.13
C ALA A 501 12.59 35.69 4.57
N GLN A 502 12.78 35.36 5.84
CA GLN A 502 14.01 34.74 6.34
C GLN A 502 14.22 33.33 5.76
N GLN A 503 13.18 32.54 5.61
CA GLN A 503 13.25 31.20 4.98
C GLN A 503 13.63 31.28 3.49
N THR A 504 13.14 32.27 2.75
CA THR A 504 13.46 32.40 1.31
C THR A 504 14.89 32.88 1.03
N THR A 505 15.54 33.54 1.98
CA THR A 505 16.95 33.99 1.88
C THR A 505 17.97 32.98 2.42
N HIS A 506 17.49 31.89 3.07
CA HIS A 506 18.37 30.88 3.64
C HIS A 506 19.22 30.17 2.56
N PRO A 507 20.54 29.93 2.78
CA PRO A 507 21.41 29.26 1.78
C PRO A 507 20.96 27.88 1.34
N ALA A 508 20.21 27.16 2.18
CA ALA A 508 19.63 25.84 1.86
C ALA A 508 18.44 25.91 0.87
N VAL A 509 17.91 27.13 0.64
CA VAL A 509 16.71 27.32 -0.21
C VAL A 509 17.12 27.65 -1.64
N ARG A 510 16.55 26.89 -2.59
CA ARG A 510 16.71 27.10 -4.03
C ARG A 510 15.39 27.60 -4.62
N ASN A 511 15.33 28.92 -4.86
CA ASN A 511 14.12 29.58 -5.37
C ASN A 511 13.86 29.31 -6.85
N ASN A 512 12.60 29.19 -7.24
CA ASN A 512 12.07 29.06 -8.62
C ASN A 512 12.73 27.94 -9.44
N LYS A 513 13.13 26.85 -8.77
CA LYS A 513 13.82 25.74 -9.43
C LYS A 513 13.31 24.39 -8.95
N ARG A 514 13.01 23.52 -9.89
CA ARG A 514 12.81 22.10 -9.58
C ARG A 514 14.16 21.44 -9.31
N PRO A 515 14.25 20.46 -8.36
CA PRO A 515 15.46 19.69 -8.18
C PRO A 515 15.79 18.92 -9.45
N ASP A 516 17.03 19.03 -9.91
CA ASP A 516 17.55 18.17 -10.99
C ASP A 516 17.92 16.80 -10.39
N LEU A 517 16.92 15.90 -10.40
CA LEU A 517 17.04 14.58 -9.78
C LEU A 517 18.12 13.73 -10.45
N GLN A 518 18.35 13.89 -11.76
CA GLN A 518 19.41 13.17 -12.48
C GLN A 518 20.78 13.58 -11.94
N LYS A 519 21.02 14.89 -11.85
CA LYS A 519 22.29 15.43 -11.34
C LYS A 519 22.53 15.02 -9.88
N ILE A 520 21.50 15.13 -9.02
CA ILE A 520 21.58 14.76 -7.59
C ILE A 520 21.93 13.29 -7.44
N VAL A 521 21.28 12.40 -8.21
CA VAL A 521 21.56 10.96 -8.20
C VAL A 521 22.98 10.69 -8.70
N ASP A 522 23.39 11.28 -9.82
CA ASP A 522 24.73 11.09 -10.37
C ASP A 522 25.82 11.54 -9.40
N ASP A 523 25.64 12.70 -8.75
CA ASP A 523 26.57 13.20 -7.73
C ASP A 523 26.62 12.27 -6.50
N THR A 524 25.48 11.74 -6.07
CA THR A 524 25.39 10.79 -4.96
C THR A 524 26.18 9.53 -5.27
N PHE A 525 26.02 8.94 -6.45
CA PHE A 525 26.70 7.71 -6.84
C PHE A 525 28.18 7.93 -7.18
N ARG A 526 28.57 9.07 -7.73
CA ARG A 526 29.97 9.41 -7.97
C ARG A 526 30.75 9.60 -6.67
N LYS A 527 30.15 10.28 -5.68
CA LYS A 527 30.76 10.49 -4.36
C LYS A 527 30.81 9.21 -3.53
N SER A 528 29.91 8.25 -3.76
CA SER A 528 29.84 6.99 -3.02
C SER A 528 30.84 5.92 -3.48
N GLN A 529 31.58 6.15 -4.56
CA GLN A 529 32.50 5.18 -5.15
C GLN A 529 31.88 3.75 -5.28
N GLN A 530 32.21 2.83 -4.36
CA GLN A 530 31.66 1.47 -4.31
C GLN A 530 30.72 1.22 -3.12
N GLU A 531 30.38 2.26 -2.35
CA GLU A 531 29.51 2.16 -1.18
C GLU A 531 28.08 1.76 -1.56
N ASN A 532 27.38 1.10 -0.63
CA ASN A 532 25.94 0.84 -0.75
C ASN A 532 25.17 2.16 -0.52
N VAL A 533 24.23 2.44 -1.39
CA VAL A 533 23.41 3.66 -1.35
C VAL A 533 21.96 3.29 -1.04
N ALA A 534 21.35 3.99 -0.08
CA ALA A 534 19.90 3.95 0.13
C ALA A 534 19.25 5.18 -0.48
N ILE A 535 18.13 4.96 -1.16
CA ILE A 535 17.29 6.03 -1.71
C ILE A 535 15.87 5.84 -1.19
N MET A 536 15.37 6.86 -0.51
CA MET A 536 14.01 6.92 0.01
C MET A 536 13.26 8.07 -0.66
N VAL A 537 12.03 7.84 -1.04
CA VAL A 537 11.24 8.86 -1.70
C VAL A 537 9.79 8.84 -1.23
N CYS A 538 9.24 10.05 -1.01
CA CYS A 538 7.81 10.25 -0.77
C CYS A 538 7.34 11.53 -1.46
N GLY A 539 6.43 11.43 -2.42
CA GLY A 539 5.93 12.58 -3.16
C GLY A 539 5.08 12.22 -4.37
N PRO A 540 4.87 13.17 -5.29
CA PRO A 540 4.09 12.94 -6.51
C PRO A 540 4.66 11.80 -7.34
N THR A 541 3.77 11.02 -7.96
CA THR A 541 4.13 9.83 -8.76
C THR A 541 5.16 10.14 -9.85
N GLU A 542 5.07 11.30 -10.49
CA GLU A 542 6.02 11.72 -11.52
C GLU A 542 7.43 11.92 -10.98
N MET A 543 7.56 12.56 -9.81
CA MET A 543 8.84 12.73 -9.14
C MET A 543 9.48 11.38 -8.77
N VAL A 544 8.68 10.46 -8.25
CA VAL A 544 9.14 9.10 -7.92
C VAL A 544 9.62 8.36 -9.17
N ARG A 545 8.88 8.49 -10.28
CA ARG A 545 9.23 7.87 -11.57
C ARG A 545 10.51 8.45 -12.15
N GLU A 546 10.66 9.77 -12.13
CA GLU A 546 11.87 10.46 -12.59
C GLU A 546 13.09 10.04 -11.77
N LEU A 547 12.97 10.05 -10.43
CA LEU A 547 14.03 9.60 -9.55
C LEU A 547 14.43 8.14 -9.82
N ARG A 548 13.44 7.25 -9.98
CA ARG A 548 13.69 5.85 -10.29
C ARG A 548 14.39 5.69 -11.65
N LYS A 549 13.97 6.44 -12.66
CA LYS A 549 14.63 6.48 -13.98
C LYS A 549 16.08 6.92 -13.88
N SER A 550 16.39 7.91 -13.05
CA SER A 550 17.75 8.42 -12.80
C SER A 550 18.64 7.40 -12.09
N VAL A 551 18.07 6.56 -11.24
CA VAL A 551 18.78 5.50 -10.50
C VAL A 551 19.03 4.24 -11.36
N THR A 552 18.14 3.95 -12.30
CA THR A 552 18.19 2.71 -13.12
C THR A 552 19.55 2.46 -13.78
N PRO A 553 20.24 3.43 -14.42
CA PRO A 553 21.55 3.19 -15.02
C PRO A 553 22.61 2.71 -14.03
N TRP A 554 22.55 3.16 -12.78
CA TRP A 554 23.48 2.79 -11.73
C TRP A 554 23.22 1.35 -11.24
N VAL A 555 21.95 0.95 -11.09
CA VAL A 555 21.59 -0.45 -10.77
C VAL A 555 22.03 -1.38 -11.89
N MET A 556 21.83 -1.00 -13.16
CA MET A 556 22.24 -1.81 -14.32
C MET A 556 23.77 -1.93 -14.44
N LYS A 557 24.54 -0.96 -13.92
CA LYS A 557 26.00 -1.07 -13.76
C LYS A 557 26.44 -1.95 -12.59
N GLY A 558 25.49 -2.58 -11.87
CA GLY A 558 25.79 -3.48 -10.75
C GLY A 558 25.90 -2.80 -9.38
N ARG A 559 25.52 -1.52 -9.25
CA ARG A 559 25.49 -0.84 -7.95
C ARG A 559 24.40 -1.43 -7.07
N ASN A 560 24.72 -1.67 -5.82
CA ASN A 560 23.73 -2.12 -4.83
C ASN A 560 22.97 -0.91 -4.30
N VAL A 561 21.66 -0.88 -4.57
CA VAL A 561 20.77 0.21 -4.17
C VAL A 561 19.66 -0.35 -3.30
N TRP A 562 19.55 0.18 -2.09
CA TRP A 562 18.38 -0.01 -1.27
C TRP A 562 17.34 1.07 -1.65
N TRP A 563 16.17 0.63 -2.12
CA TRP A 563 15.12 1.53 -2.61
C TRP A 563 13.87 1.40 -1.76
N HIS A 564 13.35 2.54 -1.29
CA HIS A 564 12.05 2.62 -0.66
C HIS A 564 11.24 3.78 -1.24
N ASN A 565 10.03 3.48 -1.69
CA ASN A 565 9.05 4.45 -2.13
C ASN A 565 7.85 4.38 -1.21
N GLU A 566 7.59 5.45 -0.47
CA GLU A 566 6.36 5.59 0.30
C GLU A 566 5.36 6.36 -0.55
N SER A 567 4.35 5.68 -1.05
CA SER A 567 3.29 6.29 -1.84
C SER A 567 1.94 5.83 -1.34
N PHE A 568 1.11 6.77 -0.98
CA PHE A 568 -0.30 6.54 -0.72
C PHE A 568 -1.05 6.68 -2.05
N GLY A 569 -1.15 5.59 -2.82
CA GLY A 569 -1.81 5.53 -4.12
C GLY A 569 -3.33 5.46 -4.01
N TRP A 570 -3.94 6.56 -3.64
CA TRP A 570 -5.40 6.72 -3.58
C TRP A 570 -5.95 7.39 -4.82
#